data_facf59c273c9eddbf255ac480ae99779
#
_entry.id   facf59c273c9eddbf255ac480ae99779
#
_cell.length_a   1.000
_cell.length_b   1.000
_cell.length_c   1.000
_cell.angle_alpha   90.00
_cell.angle_beta   90.00
_cell.angle_gamma   90.00
#
_symmetry.space_group_name_H-M   'P 1'
#
loop_
_entity.id
_entity.type
_entity.pdbx_description
1 polymer ?
#
loop_
_entity_poly.entity_id
_entity_poly.type
_entity_poly.pdbx_seq_one_letter_code
_entity_poly.pdbx_strand_id
1 'polypeptide(L)'
;IHAALHFLKERKKVIYIDTEKGFSLERFQQLAGEHYRAYLQSLILFLPRNFKHQHETIQQVSSLVTQGNIALVIIDTLSYYYRRFMKNRPDLGNTMLIRQMNILEQISKKIPVIVSNQVYSSVSDNTVKIVGGIIVEKRSDCLIELVKEPRRKIIVKRPEQRELLFTMNDSGFCFL
;
A
#
# COMPACT_ATOMS: atom_id res chain seq x y z
N ILE A 1 -1.28 -8.69 0.98
CA ILE A 1 -0.77 -10.04 0.63
C ILE A 1 -1.46 -10.58 -0.63
N HIS A 2 -2.82 -10.61 -0.75
CA HIS A 2 -3.53 -11.17 -1.92
C HIS A 2 -3.05 -10.59 -3.27
N ALA A 3 -2.95 -9.27 -3.36
CA ALA A 3 -2.46 -8.63 -4.58
C ALA A 3 -1.03 -9.09 -4.93
N ALA A 4 -0.14 -9.24 -3.92
CA ALA A 4 1.18 -9.78 -4.15
C ALA A 4 1.14 -11.21 -4.69
N LEU A 5 0.34 -12.09 -4.07
CA LEU A 5 0.22 -13.48 -4.48
C LEU A 5 -0.32 -13.64 -5.91
N HIS A 6 -1.18 -12.76 -6.37
CA HIS A 6 -1.68 -12.78 -7.75
C HIS A 6 -0.52 -12.69 -8.76
N PHE A 7 0.40 -11.74 -8.58
CA PHE A 7 1.56 -11.58 -9.46
C PHE A 7 2.64 -12.66 -9.24
N LEU A 8 2.86 -13.08 -7.99
CA LEU A 8 3.84 -14.11 -7.66
C LEU A 8 3.48 -15.48 -8.24
N LYS A 9 2.19 -15.83 -8.30
CA LYS A 9 1.70 -17.04 -8.99
C LYS A 9 2.01 -17.04 -10.47
N GLU A 10 2.08 -15.89 -11.11
CA GLU A 10 2.50 -15.70 -12.49
C GLU A 10 4.03 -15.65 -12.66
N ARG A 11 4.80 -16.00 -11.62
CA ARG A 11 6.27 -15.97 -11.58
C ARG A 11 6.86 -14.57 -11.79
N LYS A 12 6.10 -13.52 -11.48
CA LYS A 12 6.52 -12.12 -11.53
C LYS A 12 7.09 -11.68 -10.20
N LYS A 13 8.04 -10.75 -10.22
CA LYS A 13 8.62 -10.19 -8.99
C LYS A 13 7.75 -9.08 -8.43
N VAL A 14 7.59 -9.05 -7.11
CA VAL A 14 6.83 -8.06 -6.36
C VAL A 14 7.73 -7.39 -5.33
N ILE A 15 7.64 -6.07 -5.24
CA ILE A 15 8.25 -5.30 -4.15
C ILE A 15 7.18 -4.98 -3.11
N TYR A 16 7.48 -5.28 -1.85
CA TYR A 16 6.64 -4.96 -0.69
C TYR A 16 7.44 -4.09 0.28
N ILE A 17 7.00 -2.85 0.49
CA ILE A 17 7.58 -1.92 1.46
C ILE A 17 6.70 -1.97 2.71
N ASP A 18 7.17 -2.62 3.75
CA ASP A 18 6.47 -2.77 5.03
C ASP A 18 7.02 -1.76 6.04
N THR A 19 6.25 -0.72 6.33
CA THR A 19 6.65 0.33 7.26
C THR A 19 6.21 0.04 8.70
N GLU A 20 5.19 -0.78 8.88
CA GLU A 20 4.61 -1.11 10.20
C GLU A 20 5.14 -2.44 10.75
N LYS A 21 5.96 -3.16 9.97
CA LYS A 21 6.43 -4.52 10.28
C LYS A 21 5.27 -5.50 10.50
N GLY A 22 4.23 -5.33 9.69
CA GLY A 22 2.99 -6.10 9.74
C GLY A 22 2.92 -7.27 8.74
N PHE A 23 3.94 -7.48 7.91
CA PHE A 23 3.96 -8.59 6.98
C PHE A 23 4.03 -9.91 7.76
N SER A 24 2.93 -10.68 7.75
CA SER A 24 2.86 -11.99 8.39
C SER A 24 3.25 -13.08 7.40
N LEU A 25 4.34 -13.78 7.72
CA LEU A 25 4.78 -14.95 6.97
C LEU A 25 3.78 -16.10 7.10
N GLU A 26 3.20 -16.29 8.30
CA GLU A 26 2.18 -17.32 8.54
C GLU A 26 0.97 -17.08 7.64
N ARG A 27 0.48 -15.83 7.58
CA ARG A 27 -0.64 -15.48 6.71
C ARG A 27 -0.30 -15.61 5.23
N PHE A 28 0.92 -15.25 4.86
CA PHE A 28 1.41 -15.46 3.49
C PHE A 28 1.43 -16.95 3.14
N GLN A 29 1.96 -17.79 4.02
CA GLN A 29 2.01 -19.25 3.84
C GLN A 29 0.61 -19.86 3.75
N GLN A 30 -0.32 -19.46 4.62
CA GLN A 30 -1.71 -19.91 4.61
C GLN A 30 -2.39 -19.63 3.26
N LEU A 31 -2.19 -18.43 2.70
CA LEU A 31 -2.81 -18.01 1.44
C LEU A 31 -2.10 -18.55 0.20
N ALA A 32 -0.80 -18.79 0.28
CA ALA A 32 0.02 -19.28 -0.82
C ALA A 32 0.01 -20.82 -0.95
N GLY A 33 -0.31 -21.54 0.15
CA GLY A 33 -0.30 -22.99 0.20
C GLY A 33 1.11 -23.56 0.08
N GLU A 34 1.24 -24.77 -0.46
CA GLU A 34 2.50 -25.51 -0.55
C GLU A 34 3.59 -24.79 -1.34
N HIS A 35 3.21 -23.93 -2.29
CA HIS A 35 4.14 -23.20 -3.15
C HIS A 35 4.74 -21.92 -2.52
N TYR A 36 4.44 -21.61 -1.26
CA TYR A 36 4.82 -20.34 -0.62
C TYR A 36 6.32 -20.04 -0.69
N ARG A 37 7.19 -21.07 -0.58
CA ARG A 37 8.65 -20.90 -0.64
C ARG A 37 9.11 -20.39 -2.02
N ALA A 38 8.52 -20.91 -3.09
CA ALA A 38 8.83 -20.46 -4.45
C ALA A 38 8.38 -19.00 -4.65
N TYR A 39 7.22 -18.64 -4.13
CA TYR A 39 6.72 -17.25 -4.23
C TYR A 39 7.56 -16.27 -3.42
N LEU A 40 8.08 -16.66 -2.25
CA LEU A 40 8.97 -15.82 -1.45
C LEU A 40 10.28 -15.48 -2.17
N GLN A 41 10.79 -16.33 -3.05
CA GLN A 41 11.98 -16.05 -3.85
C GLN A 41 11.80 -14.88 -4.83
N SER A 42 10.54 -14.59 -5.18
CA SER A 42 10.18 -13.49 -6.09
C SER A 42 9.59 -12.28 -5.34
N LEU A 43 9.51 -12.33 -4.01
CA LEU A 43 9.06 -11.23 -3.16
C LEU A 43 10.27 -10.49 -2.57
N ILE A 44 10.39 -9.22 -2.88
CA ILE A 44 11.44 -8.34 -2.34
C ILE A 44 10.81 -7.50 -1.24
N LEU A 45 11.20 -7.77 0.01
CA LEU A 45 10.67 -7.09 1.19
C LEU A 45 11.64 -6.00 1.66
N PHE A 46 11.15 -4.76 1.74
CA PHE A 46 11.87 -3.63 2.34
C PHE A 46 11.24 -3.26 3.68
N LEU A 47 12.08 -3.03 4.70
CA LEU A 47 11.69 -2.67 6.06
C LEU A 47 12.29 -1.30 6.43
N PRO A 48 11.72 -0.17 5.98
CA PRO A 48 12.18 1.15 6.39
C PRO A 48 12.15 1.31 7.91
N ARG A 49 13.04 2.15 8.44
CA ARG A 49 13.15 2.38 9.90
C ARG A 49 12.60 3.73 10.35
N ASN A 50 12.44 4.67 9.42
CA ASN A 50 11.94 6.01 9.65
C ASN A 50 11.50 6.65 8.33
N PHE A 51 10.95 7.87 8.37
CA PHE A 51 10.39 8.56 7.21
C PHE A 51 11.45 8.90 6.14
N LYS A 52 12.67 9.23 6.56
CA LYS A 52 13.79 9.48 5.63
C LYS A 52 14.19 8.20 4.91
N HIS A 53 14.37 7.10 5.66
CA HIS A 53 14.69 5.79 5.07
C HIS A 53 13.57 5.27 4.16
N GLN A 54 12.29 5.54 4.48
CA GLN A 54 11.17 5.26 3.58
C GLN A 54 11.33 6.00 2.24
N HIS A 55 11.71 7.27 2.27
CA HIS A 55 11.95 8.05 1.06
C HIS A 55 13.10 7.48 0.22
N GLU A 56 14.22 7.16 0.85
CA GLU A 56 15.38 6.53 0.22
C GLU A 56 15.02 5.17 -0.40
N THR A 57 14.22 4.37 0.32
CA THR A 57 13.71 3.08 -0.19
C THR A 57 12.85 3.28 -1.44
N ILE A 58 11.94 4.25 -1.46
CA ILE A 58 11.10 4.53 -2.62
C ILE A 58 11.95 4.97 -3.83
N GLN A 59 13.02 5.74 -3.62
CA GLN A 59 13.97 6.11 -4.68
C GLN A 59 14.70 4.87 -5.23
N GLN A 60 15.16 3.98 -4.35
CA GLN A 60 15.79 2.72 -4.74
C GLN A 60 14.83 1.84 -5.55
N VAL A 61 13.57 1.72 -5.10
CA VAL A 61 12.52 0.97 -5.81
C VAL A 61 12.28 1.52 -7.21
N SER A 62 12.28 2.85 -7.39
CA SER A 62 12.15 3.46 -8.70
C SER A 62 13.26 3.02 -9.67
N SER A 63 14.49 2.92 -9.18
CA SER A 63 15.62 2.40 -9.96
C SER A 63 15.46 0.92 -10.32
N LEU A 64 15.04 0.09 -9.36
CA LEU A 64 14.78 -1.35 -9.60
C LEU A 64 13.68 -1.57 -10.62
N VAL A 65 12.61 -0.80 -10.59
CA VAL A 65 11.51 -0.87 -11.58
C VAL A 65 12.02 -0.50 -12.97
N THR A 66 12.91 0.48 -13.07
CA THR A 66 13.49 0.89 -14.37
C THR A 66 14.42 -0.18 -14.95
N GLN A 67 15.10 -0.95 -14.12
CA GLN A 67 15.93 -2.08 -14.55
C GLN A 67 15.12 -3.28 -15.07
N GLY A 68 13.81 -3.31 -14.81
CA GLY A 68 12.88 -4.35 -15.27
C GLY A 68 12.66 -5.50 -14.28
N ASN A 69 11.77 -6.42 -14.68
CA ASN A 69 11.39 -7.63 -13.92
C ASN A 69 10.55 -7.39 -12.64
N ILE A 70 10.14 -6.16 -12.32
CA ILE A 70 9.19 -5.88 -11.24
C ILE A 70 7.80 -5.68 -11.85
N ALA A 71 6.79 -6.35 -11.32
CA ALA A 71 5.43 -6.30 -11.84
C ALA A 71 4.44 -5.60 -10.90
N LEU A 72 4.80 -5.39 -9.64
CA LEU A 72 3.95 -4.73 -8.65
C LEU A 72 4.81 -4.12 -7.55
N VAL A 73 4.45 -2.92 -7.09
CA VAL A 73 4.96 -2.30 -5.87
C VAL A 73 3.82 -2.13 -4.88
N ILE A 74 4.03 -2.55 -3.64
CA ILE A 74 3.08 -2.37 -2.52
C ILE A 74 3.78 -1.59 -1.42
N ILE A 75 3.09 -0.60 -0.84
CA ILE A 75 3.55 0.14 0.35
C ILE A 75 2.51 0.01 1.45
N ASP A 76 2.91 -0.58 2.58
CA ASP A 76 2.04 -0.86 3.71
C ASP A 76 2.67 -0.39 5.04
N THR A 77 2.36 0.82 5.52
CA THR A 77 1.54 1.88 4.93
C THR A 77 2.39 3.10 4.57
N LEU A 78 1.92 3.95 3.69
CA LEU A 78 2.64 5.19 3.34
C LEU A 78 2.72 6.17 4.52
N SER A 79 1.67 6.24 5.31
CA SER A 79 1.47 7.28 6.32
C SER A 79 2.08 6.99 7.70
N TYR A 80 2.54 5.79 7.98
CA TYR A 80 3.00 5.40 9.32
C TYR A 80 4.12 6.30 9.85
N TYR A 81 5.22 6.43 9.12
CA TYR A 81 6.34 7.29 9.51
C TYR A 81 6.04 8.77 9.26
N TYR A 82 5.28 9.12 8.22
CA TYR A 82 4.86 10.47 7.94
C TYR A 82 4.10 11.08 9.13
N ARG A 83 3.10 10.38 9.68
CA ARG A 83 2.32 10.85 10.82
C ARG A 83 3.19 11.16 12.04
N ARG A 84 4.21 10.36 12.29
CA ARG A 84 5.16 10.57 13.40
C ARG A 84 6.09 11.76 13.13
N PHE A 85 6.55 11.89 11.90
CA PHE A 85 7.47 12.96 11.49
C PHE A 85 6.78 14.33 11.50
N MET A 86 5.53 14.42 11.09
CA MET A 86 4.71 15.62 11.05
C MET A 86 4.57 16.31 12.43
N LYS A 87 4.62 15.56 13.53
CA LYS A 87 4.52 16.15 14.87
C LYS A 87 5.62 17.17 15.18
N ASN A 88 6.81 16.97 14.62
CA ASN A 88 7.98 17.77 14.91
C ASN A 88 8.39 18.71 13.75
N ARG A 89 8.09 18.34 12.50
CA ARG A 89 8.52 19.04 11.28
C ARG A 89 7.46 19.00 10.18
N PRO A 90 6.35 19.74 10.32
CA PRO A 90 5.21 19.65 9.41
C PRO A 90 5.56 20.06 7.97
N ASP A 91 6.25 21.17 7.76
CA ASP A 91 6.56 21.67 6.40
C ASP A 91 7.46 20.71 5.64
N LEU A 92 8.51 20.22 6.31
CA LEU A 92 9.43 19.25 5.74
C LEU A 92 8.72 17.92 5.47
N GLY A 93 7.81 17.50 6.36
CA GLY A 93 7.02 16.29 6.21
C GLY A 93 6.16 16.33 4.95
N ASN A 94 5.43 17.41 4.74
CA ASN A 94 4.61 17.61 3.53
C ASN A 94 5.47 17.60 2.26
N THR A 95 6.59 18.31 2.27
CA THR A 95 7.52 18.36 1.13
C THR A 95 8.05 16.96 0.79
N MET A 96 8.46 16.19 1.79
CA MET A 96 8.95 14.84 1.58
C MET A 96 7.84 13.89 1.10
N LEU A 97 6.62 14.01 1.64
CA LEU A 97 5.48 13.20 1.18
C LEU A 97 5.15 13.49 -0.28
N ILE A 98 5.14 14.76 -0.68
CA ILE A 98 4.95 15.15 -2.09
C ILE A 98 6.01 14.52 -2.98
N ARG A 99 7.28 14.55 -2.58
CA ARG A 99 8.38 13.92 -3.34
C ARG A 99 8.18 12.41 -3.46
N GLN A 100 7.78 11.73 -2.38
CA GLN A 100 7.48 10.30 -2.41
C GLN A 100 6.34 9.99 -3.37
N MET A 101 5.23 10.72 -3.29
CA MET A 101 4.08 10.55 -4.18
C MET A 101 4.45 10.78 -5.64
N ASN A 102 5.26 11.79 -5.95
CA ASN A 102 5.72 12.04 -7.32
C ASN A 102 6.53 10.86 -7.89
N ILE A 103 7.41 10.24 -7.06
CA ILE A 103 8.16 9.06 -7.48
C ILE A 103 7.20 7.87 -7.73
N LEU A 104 6.25 7.64 -6.83
CA LEU A 104 5.26 6.57 -6.96
C LEU A 104 4.38 6.74 -8.19
N GLU A 105 3.98 7.97 -8.50
CA GLU A 105 3.26 8.32 -9.72
C GLU A 105 4.08 8.02 -10.99
N GLN A 106 5.40 8.26 -10.99
CA GLN A 106 6.25 7.86 -12.11
C GLN A 106 6.38 6.33 -12.23
N ILE A 107 6.44 5.62 -11.11
CA ILE A 107 6.42 4.15 -11.11
C ILE A 107 5.09 3.63 -11.65
N SER A 108 3.96 4.23 -11.24
CA SER A 108 2.61 3.77 -11.63
C SER A 108 2.33 3.87 -13.13
N LYS A 109 3.06 4.72 -13.85
CA LYS A 109 3.02 4.79 -15.32
C LYS A 109 3.61 3.56 -16.02
N LYS A 110 4.38 2.75 -15.29
CA LYS A 110 5.06 1.54 -15.83
C LYS A 110 4.44 0.26 -15.32
N ILE A 111 4.13 0.21 -14.03
CA ILE A 111 3.60 -0.97 -13.34
C ILE A 111 2.60 -0.56 -12.26
N PRO A 112 1.66 -1.42 -11.86
CA PRO A 112 0.75 -1.14 -10.75
C PRO A 112 1.48 -0.79 -9.45
N VAL A 113 0.98 0.23 -8.74
CA VAL A 113 1.42 0.61 -7.40
C VAL A 113 0.22 0.60 -6.47
N ILE A 114 0.29 -0.17 -5.40
CA ILE A 114 -0.72 -0.22 -4.35
C ILE A 114 -0.16 0.42 -3.08
N VAL A 115 -0.91 1.37 -2.54
CA VAL A 115 -0.54 2.07 -1.31
C VAL A 115 -1.67 1.93 -0.31
N SER A 116 -1.41 1.31 0.84
CA SER A 116 -2.32 1.42 1.97
C SER A 116 -2.02 2.69 2.76
N ASN A 117 -3.06 3.27 3.35
CA ASN A 117 -2.94 4.51 4.09
C ASN A 117 -3.83 4.49 5.32
N GLN A 118 -3.36 5.09 6.40
CA GLN A 118 -4.15 5.23 7.63
C GLN A 118 -5.19 6.33 7.45
N VAL A 119 -6.30 6.16 8.17
CA VAL A 119 -7.35 7.16 8.27
C VAL A 119 -7.54 7.57 9.74
N TYR A 120 -8.16 8.72 9.96
CA TYR A 120 -8.55 9.18 11.27
C TYR A 120 -9.94 9.81 11.22
N SER A 121 -10.69 9.68 12.31
CA SER A 121 -11.98 10.35 12.45
C SER A 121 -11.76 11.81 12.87
N SER A 122 -12.34 12.73 12.13
CA SER A 122 -12.37 14.13 12.49
C SER A 122 -13.51 14.35 13.48
N VAL A 123 -13.19 14.85 14.66
CA VAL A 123 -14.17 15.10 15.72
C VAL A 123 -15.10 16.27 15.37
N SER A 124 -14.61 17.21 14.55
CA SER A 124 -15.35 18.44 14.23
C SER A 124 -16.50 18.23 13.24
N ASP A 125 -16.38 17.26 12.35
CA ASP A 125 -17.33 17.05 11.24
C ASP A 125 -17.77 15.58 11.08
N ASN A 126 -17.39 14.72 12.02
CA ASN A 126 -17.68 13.29 12.04
C ASN A 126 -17.32 12.57 10.74
N THR A 127 -16.29 13.06 10.02
CA THR A 127 -15.83 12.50 8.76
C THR A 127 -14.55 11.70 8.94
N VAL A 128 -14.37 10.67 8.09
CA VAL A 128 -13.13 9.90 8.00
C VAL A 128 -12.20 10.61 7.02
N LYS A 129 -11.01 11.00 7.50
CA LYS A 129 -9.99 11.69 6.70
C LYS A 129 -8.74 10.83 6.52
N ILE A 130 -8.14 10.93 5.35
CA ILE A 130 -6.90 10.24 5.01
C ILE A 130 -5.71 10.98 5.63
N VAL A 131 -4.79 10.26 6.24
CA VAL A 131 -3.52 10.84 6.70
C VAL A 131 -2.71 11.28 5.47
N GLY A 132 -2.22 12.53 5.47
CA GLY A 132 -1.61 13.15 4.28
C GLY A 132 -2.63 13.85 3.37
N GLY A 133 -3.94 13.67 3.61
CA GLY A 133 -5.05 14.41 3.03
C GLY A 133 -4.95 14.55 1.52
N ILE A 134 -5.14 15.78 1.07
CA ILE A 134 -5.19 16.17 -0.34
C ILE A 134 -3.92 15.79 -1.14
N ILE A 135 -2.77 15.64 -0.47
CA ILE A 135 -1.51 15.25 -1.13
C ILE A 135 -1.63 13.83 -1.68
N VAL A 136 -2.18 12.91 -0.90
CA VAL A 136 -2.38 11.52 -1.29
C VAL A 136 -3.56 11.39 -2.23
N GLU A 137 -4.69 12.00 -1.88
CA GLU A 137 -5.91 11.92 -2.68
C GLU A 137 -5.71 12.39 -4.12
N LYS A 138 -5.17 13.59 -4.34
CA LYS A 138 -5.04 14.16 -5.68
C LYS A 138 -4.06 13.39 -6.59
N ARG A 139 -3.15 12.61 -6.01
CA ARG A 139 -2.14 11.84 -6.75
C ARG A 139 -2.46 10.36 -6.89
N SER A 140 -3.65 9.96 -6.48
CA SER A 140 -4.11 8.57 -6.63
C SER A 140 -5.11 8.48 -7.77
N ASP A 141 -4.87 7.64 -8.76
CA ASP A 141 -5.80 7.39 -9.87
C ASP A 141 -7.02 6.59 -9.39
N CYS A 142 -6.78 5.65 -8.49
CA CYS A 142 -7.80 4.84 -7.85
C CYS A 142 -7.80 5.07 -6.33
N LEU A 143 -8.97 5.35 -5.77
CA LEU A 143 -9.16 5.52 -4.33
C LEU A 143 -10.18 4.52 -3.82
N ILE A 144 -9.73 3.67 -2.90
CA ILE A 144 -10.54 2.59 -2.32
C ILE A 144 -10.59 2.79 -0.81
N GLU A 145 -11.79 2.73 -0.26
CA GLU A 145 -12.02 2.71 1.18
C GLU A 145 -12.48 1.31 1.61
N LEU A 146 -11.86 0.79 2.67
CA LEU A 146 -12.26 -0.46 3.31
C LEU A 146 -13.09 -0.13 4.55
N VAL A 147 -14.34 -0.56 4.56
CA VAL A 147 -15.28 -0.35 5.67
C VAL A 147 -15.52 -1.69 6.35
N LYS A 148 -15.47 -1.68 7.69
CA LYS A 148 -15.64 -2.90 8.49
C LYS A 148 -17.10 -3.09 8.94
N GLU A 149 -17.77 -2.03 9.35
CA GLU A 149 -19.09 -2.07 10.00
C GLU A 149 -20.12 -1.21 9.26
N PRO A 150 -21.41 -1.56 9.30
CA PRO A 150 -22.01 -2.76 9.88
C PRO A 150 -21.76 -4.04 9.07
N ARG A 151 -21.33 -3.94 7.83
CA ARG A 151 -20.90 -5.03 6.95
C ARG A 151 -19.60 -4.65 6.27
N ARG A 152 -18.72 -5.62 6.10
CA ARG A 152 -17.48 -5.39 5.38
C ARG A 152 -17.75 -5.09 3.92
N LYS A 153 -17.26 -3.92 3.48
CA LYS A 153 -17.38 -3.50 2.09
C LYS A 153 -16.14 -2.77 1.60
N ILE A 154 -15.93 -2.87 0.32
CA ILE A 154 -15.00 -2.09 -0.46
C ILE A 154 -15.79 -0.99 -1.14
N ILE A 155 -15.42 0.27 -0.91
CA ILE A 155 -15.99 1.41 -1.62
C ILE A 155 -14.89 1.95 -2.53
N VAL A 156 -15.06 1.75 -3.83
CA VAL A 156 -14.24 2.43 -4.84
C VAL A 156 -14.80 3.83 -5.00
N LYS A 157 -14.01 4.85 -4.64
CA LYS A 157 -14.41 6.26 -4.77
C LYS A 157 -14.02 6.87 -6.11
N ARG A 158 -12.96 6.32 -6.73
CA ARG A 158 -12.44 6.69 -8.04
C ARG A 158 -11.80 5.48 -8.73
N PRO A 159 -11.80 5.41 -10.08
CA PRO A 159 -12.33 6.39 -11.02
C PRO A 159 -13.86 6.38 -11.09
N GLU A 160 -14.50 5.26 -10.87
CA GLU A 160 -15.94 5.07 -10.90
C GLU A 160 -16.44 4.55 -9.54
N GLN A 161 -17.48 5.16 -9.01
CA GLN A 161 -18.00 4.78 -7.70
C GLN A 161 -18.66 3.40 -7.75
N ARG A 162 -18.17 2.48 -6.89
CA ARG A 162 -18.70 1.12 -6.74
C ARG A 162 -18.64 0.69 -5.29
N GLU A 163 -19.59 -0.12 -4.89
CA GLU A 163 -19.56 -0.81 -3.60
C GLU A 163 -19.57 -2.33 -3.82
N LEU A 164 -18.71 -3.04 -3.13
CA LEU A 164 -18.59 -4.49 -3.16
C LEU A 164 -18.63 -5.02 -1.73
N LEU A 165 -19.58 -5.89 -1.44
CA LEU A 165 -19.63 -6.60 -0.15
C LEU A 165 -18.66 -7.77 -0.18
N PHE A 166 -18.00 -8.02 0.94
CA PHE A 166 -17.09 -9.15 1.06
C PHE A 166 -17.10 -9.75 2.47
N THR A 167 -16.69 -11.00 2.54
CA THR A 167 -16.33 -11.68 3.78
C THR A 167 -14.84 -12.01 3.77
N MET A 168 -14.28 -12.27 4.94
CA MET A 168 -12.91 -12.78 5.10
C MET A 168 -12.96 -14.11 5.83
N ASN A 169 -12.28 -15.09 5.28
CA ASN A 169 -12.06 -16.39 5.87
C ASN A 169 -10.57 -16.78 5.78
N ASP A 170 -10.26 -18.03 6.07
CA ASP A 170 -8.89 -18.55 6.01
C ASP A 170 -8.31 -18.52 4.60
N SER A 171 -9.15 -18.66 3.58
CA SER A 171 -8.74 -18.57 2.16
C SER A 171 -8.61 -17.11 1.67
N GLY A 172 -9.03 -16.12 2.46
CA GLY A 172 -8.91 -14.70 2.15
C GLY A 172 -10.23 -13.99 1.90
N PHE A 173 -10.27 -13.12 0.89
CA PHE A 173 -11.46 -12.37 0.50
C PHE A 173 -12.42 -13.24 -0.31
N CYS A 174 -13.70 -13.20 0.07
CA CYS A 174 -14.81 -13.77 -0.71
C CYS A 174 -15.81 -12.65 -0.97
N PHE A 175 -16.06 -12.33 -2.22
CA PHE A 175 -17.11 -11.38 -2.62
C PHE A 175 -18.48 -12.05 -2.47
N LEU A 176 -19.48 -11.24 -2.08
CA LEU A 176 -20.86 -11.65 -1.91
C LEU A 176 -21.70 -11.27 -3.11
#